data_edae67000bcee8b1ecfbc4724b443b19
#
_entry.id   edae67000bcee8b1ecfbc4724b443b19
#
_cell.length_a   1.000
_cell.length_b   1.000
_cell.length_c   1.000
_cell.angle_alpha   90.00
_cell.angle_beta   90.00
_cell.angle_gamma   90.00
#
_symmetry.space_group_name_H-M   'P 1'
#
loop_
_entity.id
_entity.type
_entity.pdbx_description
1 polymer ?
#
loop_
_entity_poly.entity_id
_entity_poly.type
_entity_poly.pdbx_seq_one_letter_code
_entity_poly.pdbx_strand_id
1 'polypeptide(L)'
;MIGSPWMAAILTLFLWWFSTGIILWRVRVADNGTSQDHFNSVVIGLPLVALGICAARASLTDLSTNGIYLAFLAAMALWGWIELAFLSGVITGPNSEPCPPFVAQANRFWRAVGTIAWHEALLVTTLAGLGLATIDAANPFAFGTFALLFVARISAKLNLFLGVPRINVQFLPKPLSHLASHFRVGRITALFPISVSALTVFSALLLERAINVEHPGMSVGYTLLTCLCLLALLEHWFMVLPLPDEKLWRWMMPAAKSQKDHLEDANGL
;
A
#
# COMPACT_ATOMS: atom_id res chain seq x y z
N MET A 1 26.03 13.65 -0.94
CA MET A 1 24.76 13.69 -1.71
C MET A 1 23.70 12.75 -1.13
N ILE A 2 23.99 11.49 -0.84
CA ILE A 2 23.02 10.51 -0.30
C ILE A 2 22.44 10.91 1.07
N GLY A 3 23.19 11.62 1.91
CA GLY A 3 22.72 12.13 3.22
C GLY A 3 21.84 13.37 3.18
N SER A 4 21.48 13.85 2.00
CA SER A 4 20.61 15.03 1.88
C SER A 4 19.12 14.65 2.09
N PRO A 5 18.36 15.38 2.92
CA PRO A 5 16.91 15.21 3.06
C PRO A 5 16.15 15.29 1.72
N TRP A 6 16.59 16.15 0.80
CA TRP A 6 16.00 16.24 -0.54
C TRP A 6 16.14 14.96 -1.35
N MET A 7 17.27 14.27 -1.24
CA MET A 7 17.46 12.96 -1.88
C MET A 7 16.52 11.92 -1.27
N ALA A 8 16.35 11.93 0.05
CA ALA A 8 15.41 11.04 0.74
C ALA A 8 13.97 11.27 0.27
N ALA A 9 13.56 12.54 0.13
CA ALA A 9 12.22 12.89 -0.34
C ALA A 9 11.98 12.40 -1.78
N ILE A 10 12.92 12.68 -2.70
CA ILE A 10 12.81 12.25 -4.10
C ILE A 10 12.79 10.71 -4.20
N LEU A 11 13.65 10.04 -3.44
CA LEU A 11 13.70 8.57 -3.42
C LEU A 11 12.39 7.97 -2.90
N THR A 12 11.82 8.51 -1.82
CA THR A 12 10.54 8.04 -1.30
C THR A 12 9.42 8.17 -2.32
N LEU A 13 9.31 9.34 -2.97
CA LEU A 13 8.32 9.58 -4.02
C LEU A 13 8.49 8.61 -5.19
N PHE A 14 9.75 8.43 -5.65
CA PHE A 14 10.05 7.50 -6.74
C PHE A 14 9.72 6.06 -6.35
N LEU A 15 10.16 5.59 -5.17
CA LEU A 15 9.93 4.22 -4.72
C LEU A 15 8.44 3.93 -4.53
N TRP A 16 7.67 4.85 -3.96
CA TRP A 16 6.22 4.70 -3.83
C TRP A 16 5.54 4.54 -5.20
N TRP A 17 5.83 5.46 -6.12
CA TRP A 17 5.25 5.43 -7.47
C TRP A 17 5.67 4.17 -8.25
N PHE A 18 6.97 3.86 -8.24
CA PHE A 18 7.55 2.78 -9.01
C PHE A 18 7.18 1.39 -8.47
N SER A 19 7.27 1.18 -7.15
CA SER A 19 6.90 -0.12 -6.54
C SER A 19 5.42 -0.43 -6.73
N THR A 20 4.55 0.55 -6.51
CA THR A 20 3.11 0.41 -6.79
C THR A 20 2.88 0.06 -8.26
N GLY A 21 3.54 0.77 -9.17
CA GLY A 21 3.43 0.54 -10.60
C GLY A 21 3.88 -0.87 -11.01
N ILE A 22 5.03 -1.35 -10.53
CA ILE A 22 5.53 -2.70 -10.84
C ILE A 22 4.58 -3.78 -10.30
N ILE A 23 4.09 -3.65 -9.06
CA ILE A 23 3.15 -4.61 -8.48
C ILE A 23 1.89 -4.68 -9.34
N LEU A 24 1.29 -3.54 -9.64
CA LEU A 24 0.08 -3.47 -10.44
C LEU A 24 0.32 -4.01 -11.87
N TRP A 25 1.44 -3.68 -12.48
CA TRP A 25 1.83 -4.23 -13.78
C TRP A 25 1.94 -5.75 -13.75
N ARG A 26 2.64 -6.30 -12.75
CA ARG A 26 2.80 -7.76 -12.62
C ARG A 26 1.47 -8.48 -12.42
N VAL A 27 0.59 -7.92 -11.59
CA VAL A 27 -0.76 -8.45 -11.35
C VAL A 27 -1.60 -8.38 -12.64
N ARG A 28 -1.53 -7.28 -13.41
CA ARG A 28 -2.23 -7.16 -14.70
C ARG A 28 -1.74 -8.16 -15.75
N VAL A 29 -0.45 -8.42 -15.79
CA VAL A 29 0.10 -9.49 -16.64
C VAL A 29 -0.50 -10.85 -16.25
N ALA A 30 -0.59 -11.14 -14.95
CA ALA A 30 -1.20 -12.37 -14.45
C ALA A 30 -2.72 -12.44 -14.72
N ASP A 31 -3.44 -11.31 -14.66
CA ASP A 31 -4.87 -11.21 -15.01
C ASP A 31 -5.17 -11.62 -16.46
N ASN A 32 -4.20 -11.47 -17.38
CA ASN A 32 -4.32 -11.90 -18.76
C ASN A 32 -3.96 -13.38 -18.99
N GLY A 33 -3.43 -14.03 -17.97
CA GLY A 33 -3.07 -15.47 -17.97
C GLY A 33 -4.05 -16.30 -17.16
N THR A 34 -3.52 -17.22 -16.37
CA THR A 34 -4.23 -18.20 -15.55
C THR A 34 -4.08 -17.89 -14.06
N SER A 35 -4.84 -18.56 -13.20
CA SER A 35 -4.64 -18.48 -11.74
C SER A 35 -3.23 -18.90 -11.32
N GLN A 36 -2.60 -19.80 -12.08
CA GLN A 36 -1.21 -20.22 -11.83
C GLN A 36 -0.22 -19.05 -12.02
N ASP A 37 -0.49 -18.11 -12.92
CA ASP A 37 0.38 -16.94 -13.14
C ASP A 37 0.36 -15.98 -11.96
N HIS A 38 -0.78 -15.87 -11.26
CA HIS A 38 -0.88 -15.15 -9.99
C HIS A 38 -0.04 -15.81 -8.90
N PHE A 39 -0.18 -17.13 -8.73
CA PHE A 39 0.62 -17.89 -7.77
C PHE A 39 2.12 -17.80 -8.07
N ASN A 40 2.51 -17.99 -9.32
CA ASN A 40 3.91 -17.87 -9.76
C ASN A 40 4.49 -16.48 -9.46
N SER A 41 3.69 -15.42 -9.58
CA SER A 41 4.12 -14.05 -9.25
C SER A 41 4.53 -13.93 -7.80
N VAL A 42 3.76 -14.52 -6.89
CA VAL A 42 4.03 -14.52 -5.45
C VAL A 42 5.28 -15.34 -5.13
N VAL A 43 5.42 -16.53 -5.74
CA VAL A 43 6.59 -17.40 -5.53
C VAL A 43 7.87 -16.76 -6.04
N ILE A 44 7.85 -16.16 -7.24
CA ILE A 44 9.00 -15.43 -7.80
C ILE A 44 9.38 -14.23 -6.92
N GLY A 45 8.42 -13.66 -6.20
CA GLY A 45 8.66 -12.56 -5.25
C GLY A 45 9.28 -12.97 -3.91
N LEU A 46 9.32 -14.27 -3.56
CA LEU A 46 9.86 -14.72 -2.26
C LEU A 46 11.30 -14.27 -1.95
N PRO A 47 12.23 -14.19 -2.91
CA PRO A 47 13.55 -13.63 -2.65
C PRO A 47 13.51 -12.21 -2.07
N LEU A 48 12.49 -11.41 -2.41
CA LEU A 48 12.31 -10.07 -1.87
C LEU A 48 12.01 -10.10 -0.36
N VAL A 49 11.26 -11.12 0.10
CA VAL A 49 10.99 -11.32 1.54
C VAL A 49 12.29 -11.66 2.28
N ALA A 50 13.07 -12.61 1.74
CA ALA A 50 14.35 -13.01 2.33
C ALA A 50 15.29 -11.81 2.42
N LEU A 51 15.45 -11.04 1.34
CA LEU A 51 16.24 -9.81 1.30
C LEU A 51 15.71 -8.77 2.30
N GLY A 52 14.40 -8.59 2.39
CA GLY A 52 13.76 -7.68 3.34
C GLY A 52 14.07 -8.05 4.79
N ILE A 53 13.97 -9.33 5.15
CA ILE A 53 14.30 -9.83 6.50
C ILE A 53 15.78 -9.64 6.80
N CYS A 54 16.68 -10.02 5.88
CA CYS A 54 18.12 -9.85 6.05
C CYS A 54 18.50 -8.38 6.19
N ALA A 55 17.93 -7.51 5.36
CA ALA A 55 18.17 -6.07 5.39
C ALA A 55 17.64 -5.43 6.67
N ALA A 56 16.42 -5.80 7.12
CA ALA A 56 15.88 -5.33 8.39
C ALA A 56 16.81 -5.70 9.55
N ARG A 57 17.25 -6.97 9.61
CA ARG A 57 18.17 -7.44 10.64
C ARG A 57 19.52 -6.73 10.60
N ALA A 58 20.10 -6.56 9.41
CA ALA A 58 21.40 -5.92 9.23
C ALA A 58 21.39 -4.43 9.62
N SER A 59 20.25 -3.77 9.49
CA SER A 59 20.09 -2.34 9.79
C SER A 59 19.83 -2.02 11.27
N LEU A 60 19.51 -2.99 12.13
CA LEU A 60 19.02 -2.76 13.50
C LEU A 60 19.96 -1.88 14.37
N THR A 61 21.26 -2.00 14.17
CA THR A 61 22.27 -1.28 14.97
C THR A 61 22.93 -0.12 14.23
N ASP A 62 22.60 0.05 12.93
CA ASP A 62 23.26 1.04 12.06
C ASP A 62 22.37 2.27 11.87
N LEU A 63 22.75 3.37 12.53
CA LEU A 63 22.12 4.70 12.37
C LEU A 63 22.76 5.53 11.25
N SER A 64 23.77 5.01 10.55
CA SER A 64 24.31 5.71 9.38
C SER A 64 23.21 5.95 8.33
N THR A 65 23.43 6.91 7.44
CA THR A 65 22.51 7.14 6.31
C THR A 65 22.22 5.87 5.52
N ASN A 66 23.22 5.01 5.31
CA ASN A 66 23.07 3.75 4.59
C ASN A 66 22.22 2.74 5.38
N GLY A 67 22.44 2.63 6.70
CA GLY A 67 21.64 1.77 7.57
C GLY A 67 20.16 2.20 7.62
N ILE A 68 19.89 3.50 7.61
CA ILE A 68 18.55 4.05 7.54
C ILE A 68 17.85 3.73 6.20
N TYR A 69 18.54 3.93 5.07
CA TYR A 69 17.98 3.53 3.78
C TYR A 69 17.75 2.02 3.70
N LEU A 70 18.66 1.23 4.24
CA LEU A 70 18.52 -0.23 4.27
C LEU A 70 17.28 -0.65 5.07
N ALA A 71 17.06 -0.03 6.24
CA ALA A 71 15.86 -0.26 7.07
C ALA A 71 14.56 0.11 6.32
N PHE A 72 14.55 1.27 5.67
CA PHE A 72 13.41 1.72 4.86
C PHE A 72 13.11 0.77 3.71
N LEU A 73 14.13 0.41 2.92
CA LEU A 73 13.99 -0.52 1.79
C LEU A 73 13.56 -1.92 2.24
N ALA A 74 14.04 -2.38 3.41
CA ALA A 74 13.62 -3.64 4.01
C ALA A 74 12.10 -3.66 4.28
N ALA A 75 11.58 -2.60 4.90
CA ALA A 75 10.15 -2.46 5.14
C ALA A 75 9.35 -2.39 3.84
N MET A 76 9.82 -1.62 2.84
CA MET A 76 9.19 -1.53 1.52
C MET A 76 9.18 -2.87 0.78
N ALA A 77 10.23 -3.67 0.91
CA ALA A 77 10.32 -5.00 0.29
C ALA A 77 9.32 -5.98 0.90
N LEU A 78 9.25 -6.03 2.24
CA LEU A 78 8.28 -6.87 2.96
C LEU A 78 6.86 -6.45 2.64
N TRP A 79 6.57 -5.17 2.72
CA TRP A 79 5.26 -4.60 2.37
C TRP A 79 4.87 -4.90 0.94
N GLY A 80 5.75 -4.64 -0.02
CA GLY A 80 5.50 -4.83 -1.44
C GLY A 80 5.19 -6.29 -1.79
N TRP A 81 5.88 -7.25 -1.17
CA TRP A 81 5.56 -8.67 -1.38
C TRP A 81 4.20 -9.05 -0.79
N ILE A 82 3.86 -8.56 0.40
CA ILE A 82 2.55 -8.82 1.04
C ILE A 82 1.42 -8.25 0.17
N GLU A 83 1.59 -7.01 -0.35
CA GLU A 83 0.60 -6.41 -1.26
C GLU A 83 0.52 -7.18 -2.60
N LEU A 84 1.64 -7.64 -3.15
CA LEU A 84 1.63 -8.49 -4.34
C LEU A 84 0.84 -9.79 -4.09
N ALA A 85 1.07 -10.46 -2.95
CA ALA A 85 0.37 -11.68 -2.58
C ALA A 85 -1.14 -11.45 -2.40
N PHE A 86 -1.52 -10.31 -1.84
CA PHE A 86 -2.92 -9.89 -1.70
C PHE A 86 -3.56 -9.60 -3.06
N LEU A 87 -2.96 -8.72 -3.85
CA LEU A 87 -3.50 -8.33 -5.16
C LEU A 87 -3.55 -9.50 -6.15
N SER A 88 -2.66 -10.48 -6.00
CA SER A 88 -2.69 -11.73 -6.76
C SER A 88 -3.77 -12.72 -6.28
N GLY A 89 -4.52 -12.40 -5.22
CA GLY A 89 -5.56 -13.28 -4.68
C GLY A 89 -5.04 -14.52 -3.92
N VAL A 90 -3.73 -14.59 -3.67
CA VAL A 90 -3.10 -15.76 -3.00
C VAL A 90 -3.25 -15.68 -1.49
N ILE A 91 -3.09 -14.50 -0.90
CA ILE A 91 -3.26 -14.25 0.54
C ILE A 91 -4.33 -13.18 0.71
N THR A 92 -5.58 -13.61 0.87
CA THR A 92 -6.75 -12.72 1.02
C THR A 92 -7.46 -12.97 2.35
N GLY A 93 -8.57 -13.66 2.34
CA GLY A 93 -9.34 -14.07 3.51
C GLY A 93 -10.24 -15.27 3.20
N PRO A 94 -10.97 -15.78 4.19
CA PRO A 94 -11.85 -16.95 4.01
C PRO A 94 -13.12 -16.64 3.22
N ASN A 95 -13.46 -15.35 3.02
CA ASN A 95 -14.66 -14.96 2.29
C ASN A 95 -14.29 -14.38 0.92
N SER A 96 -14.65 -15.08 -0.16
CA SER A 96 -14.49 -14.64 -1.56
C SER A 96 -15.82 -14.25 -2.22
N GLU A 97 -16.91 -14.22 -1.45
CA GLU A 97 -18.25 -13.93 -1.96
C GLU A 97 -18.53 -12.43 -2.01
N PRO A 98 -19.26 -11.95 -3.00
CA PRO A 98 -19.79 -10.59 -3.01
C PRO A 98 -20.69 -10.33 -1.79
N CYS A 99 -20.78 -9.07 -1.39
CA CYS A 99 -21.68 -8.67 -0.32
C CYS A 99 -23.13 -8.73 -0.79
N PRO A 100 -24.03 -9.52 -0.16
CA PRO A 100 -25.43 -9.52 -0.51
C PRO A 100 -26.09 -8.14 -0.30
N PRO A 101 -27.11 -7.80 -1.08
CA PRO A 101 -27.88 -6.57 -0.87
C PRO A 101 -28.60 -6.61 0.49
N PHE A 102 -28.82 -5.46 1.08
CA PHE A 102 -29.62 -5.26 2.31
C PHE A 102 -29.11 -5.96 3.58
N VAL A 103 -27.80 -6.22 3.65
CA VAL A 103 -27.18 -6.78 4.86
C VAL A 103 -27.02 -5.71 5.93
N ALA A 104 -27.32 -6.05 7.20
CA ALA A 104 -27.09 -5.18 8.35
C ALA A 104 -25.62 -4.75 8.44
N GLN A 105 -25.37 -3.51 8.90
CA GLN A 105 -24.04 -2.89 8.90
C GLN A 105 -22.97 -3.75 9.64
N ALA A 106 -23.32 -4.35 10.78
CA ALA A 106 -22.40 -5.22 11.52
C ALA A 106 -22.04 -6.48 10.72
N ASN A 107 -23.00 -7.13 10.08
CA ASN A 107 -22.76 -8.32 9.25
C ASN A 107 -21.96 -7.94 7.99
N ARG A 108 -22.23 -6.77 7.39
CA ARG A 108 -21.45 -6.25 6.27
C ARG A 108 -19.99 -6.04 6.69
N PHE A 109 -19.74 -5.50 7.89
CA PHE A 109 -18.40 -5.31 8.43
C PHE A 109 -17.64 -6.64 8.55
N TRP A 110 -18.22 -7.65 9.23
CA TRP A 110 -17.57 -8.94 9.42
C TRP A 110 -17.35 -9.69 8.09
N ARG A 111 -18.26 -9.56 7.13
CA ARG A 111 -18.07 -10.09 5.80
C ARG A 111 -16.90 -9.41 5.08
N ALA A 112 -16.79 -8.08 5.16
CA ALA A 112 -15.67 -7.33 4.60
C ALA A 112 -14.34 -7.71 5.27
N VAL A 113 -14.28 -7.82 6.60
CA VAL A 113 -13.10 -8.34 7.33
C VAL A 113 -12.75 -9.74 6.84
N GLY A 114 -13.76 -10.62 6.66
CA GLY A 114 -13.57 -11.96 6.14
C GLY A 114 -12.90 -12.02 4.75
N THR A 115 -13.02 -10.98 3.92
CA THR A 115 -12.37 -10.96 2.59
C THR A 115 -10.87 -10.70 2.65
N ILE A 116 -10.37 -10.12 3.75
CA ILE A 116 -8.97 -9.68 3.88
C ILE A 116 -8.26 -10.26 5.11
N ALA A 117 -8.90 -11.15 5.87
CA ALA A 117 -8.45 -11.55 7.20
C ALA A 117 -7.03 -12.14 7.23
N TRP A 118 -6.66 -13.00 6.27
CA TRP A 118 -5.31 -13.60 6.21
C TRP A 118 -4.26 -12.57 5.81
N HIS A 119 -4.59 -11.65 4.92
CA HIS A 119 -3.73 -10.53 4.56
C HIS A 119 -3.46 -9.61 5.77
N GLU A 120 -4.51 -9.25 6.53
CA GLU A 120 -4.35 -8.44 7.74
C GLU A 120 -3.55 -9.18 8.81
N ALA A 121 -3.80 -10.47 9.00
CA ALA A 121 -3.03 -11.28 9.95
C ALA A 121 -1.53 -11.31 9.59
N LEU A 122 -1.20 -11.41 8.30
CA LEU A 122 0.19 -11.37 7.85
C LEU A 122 0.82 -10.00 8.07
N LEU A 123 0.10 -8.91 7.78
CA LEU A 123 0.57 -7.54 8.07
C LEU A 123 0.83 -7.34 9.57
N VAL A 124 -0.11 -7.76 10.42
CA VAL A 124 0.03 -7.64 11.89
C VAL A 124 1.21 -8.49 12.39
N THR A 125 1.37 -9.71 11.88
CA THR A 125 2.48 -10.59 12.26
C THR A 125 3.83 -10.00 11.85
N THR A 126 3.93 -9.44 10.65
CA THR A 126 5.16 -8.77 10.17
C THR A 126 5.46 -7.52 11.00
N LEU A 127 4.43 -6.71 11.29
CA LEU A 127 4.55 -5.52 12.14
C LEU A 127 5.05 -5.90 13.55
N ALA A 128 4.44 -6.94 14.15
CA ALA A 128 4.84 -7.44 15.46
C ALA A 128 6.28 -7.98 15.45
N GLY A 129 6.66 -8.72 14.41
CA GLY A 129 8.02 -9.23 14.24
C GLY A 129 9.06 -8.11 14.13
N LEU A 130 8.79 -7.08 13.32
CA LEU A 130 9.64 -5.89 13.23
C LEU A 130 9.67 -5.13 14.57
N GLY A 131 8.53 -4.97 15.24
CA GLY A 131 8.45 -4.32 16.54
C GLY A 131 9.29 -5.02 17.61
N LEU A 132 9.16 -6.34 17.72
CA LEU A 132 9.96 -7.15 18.66
C LEU A 132 11.46 -7.05 18.35
N ALA A 133 11.84 -7.05 17.06
CA ALA A 133 13.23 -6.93 16.66
C ALA A 133 13.84 -5.56 16.99
N THR A 134 13.00 -4.52 17.15
CA THR A 134 13.47 -3.14 17.40
C THR A 134 13.41 -2.71 18.86
N ILE A 135 12.98 -3.55 19.80
CA ILE A 135 12.83 -3.17 21.22
C ILE A 135 14.14 -2.59 21.79
N ASP A 136 15.29 -3.26 21.51
CA ASP A 136 16.61 -2.83 21.99
C ASP A 136 17.50 -2.35 20.83
N ALA A 137 16.92 -2.07 19.66
CA ALA A 137 17.68 -1.67 18.49
C ALA A 137 17.88 -0.15 18.42
N ALA A 138 19.03 0.28 17.95
CA ALA A 138 19.32 1.70 17.73
C ALA A 138 18.49 2.27 16.55
N ASN A 139 18.22 1.45 15.51
CA ASN A 139 17.55 1.86 14.29
C ASN A 139 16.09 1.34 14.23
N PRO A 140 15.08 2.17 14.53
CA PRO A 140 13.67 1.77 14.49
C PRO A 140 13.00 2.00 13.12
N PHE A 141 13.72 2.44 12.08
CA PHE A 141 13.10 2.95 10.86
C PHE A 141 12.43 1.86 9.99
N ALA A 142 12.87 0.59 10.08
CA ALA A 142 12.15 -0.49 9.42
C ALA A 142 10.77 -0.69 10.03
N PHE A 143 10.68 -0.75 11.37
CA PHE A 143 9.41 -0.80 12.09
C PHE A 143 8.56 0.45 11.83
N GLY A 144 9.14 1.65 11.96
CA GLY A 144 8.43 2.92 11.76
C GLY A 144 7.84 3.05 10.36
N THR A 145 8.57 2.64 9.32
CA THR A 145 8.10 2.63 7.93
C THR A 145 6.93 1.66 7.76
N PHE A 146 7.07 0.44 8.24
CA PHE A 146 6.01 -0.58 8.12
C PHE A 146 4.76 -0.20 8.93
N ALA A 147 4.94 0.32 10.15
CA ALA A 147 3.85 0.78 11.01
C ALA A 147 3.05 1.92 10.36
N LEU A 148 3.74 2.88 9.75
CA LEU A 148 3.09 3.99 9.05
C LEU A 148 2.26 3.50 7.86
N LEU A 149 2.83 2.62 7.02
CA LEU A 149 2.11 2.00 5.90
C LEU A 149 0.88 1.22 6.40
N PHE A 150 1.03 0.44 7.47
CA PHE A 150 -0.05 -0.34 8.06
C PHE A 150 -1.20 0.55 8.55
N VAL A 151 -0.91 1.57 9.36
CA VAL A 151 -1.93 2.49 9.89
C VAL A 151 -2.63 3.25 8.77
N ALA A 152 -1.88 3.76 7.79
CA ALA A 152 -2.43 4.45 6.62
C ALA A 152 -3.35 3.53 5.82
N ARG A 153 -2.95 2.26 5.62
CA ARG A 153 -3.74 1.26 4.89
C ARG A 153 -5.03 0.89 5.60
N ILE A 154 -4.99 0.67 6.93
CA ILE A 154 -6.19 0.42 7.74
C ILE A 154 -7.14 1.62 7.67
N SER A 155 -6.61 2.83 7.83
CA SER A 155 -7.40 4.07 7.69
C SER A 155 -8.08 4.16 6.33
N ALA A 156 -7.36 3.90 5.23
CA ALA A 156 -7.91 3.90 3.88
C ALA A 156 -9.02 2.85 3.72
N LYS A 157 -8.80 1.59 4.14
CA LYS A 157 -9.79 0.51 4.07
C LYS A 157 -11.06 0.84 4.84
N LEU A 158 -10.94 1.42 6.04
CA LEU A 158 -12.09 1.83 6.84
C LEU A 158 -12.88 2.97 6.18
N ASN A 159 -12.21 3.94 5.57
CA ASN A 159 -12.86 5.01 4.82
C ASN A 159 -13.61 4.47 3.60
N LEU A 160 -13.01 3.55 2.82
CA LEU A 160 -13.67 2.87 1.68
C LEU A 160 -14.90 2.06 2.13
N PHE A 161 -14.81 1.42 3.30
CA PHE A 161 -15.92 0.63 3.86
C PHE A 161 -17.07 1.53 4.36
N LEU A 162 -16.77 2.60 5.09
CA LEU A 162 -17.77 3.47 5.70
C LEU A 162 -18.44 4.39 4.68
N GLY A 163 -17.69 4.89 3.71
CA GLY A 163 -18.19 5.69 2.61
C GLY A 163 -17.31 6.87 2.25
N VAL A 164 -16.98 6.96 0.98
CA VAL A 164 -16.25 8.08 0.36
C VAL A 164 -16.86 8.38 -1.02
N PRO A 165 -16.72 9.62 -1.53
CA PRO A 165 -17.32 10.00 -2.81
C PRO A 165 -16.73 9.26 -4.01
N ARG A 166 -15.46 8.86 -3.95
CA ARG A 166 -14.74 8.27 -5.08
C ARG A 166 -14.02 6.99 -4.67
N ILE A 167 -14.25 5.95 -5.45
CA ILE A 167 -13.57 4.66 -5.29
C ILE A 167 -13.12 4.21 -6.67
N ASN A 168 -11.81 4.07 -6.84
CA ASN A 168 -11.24 3.65 -8.10
C ASN A 168 -11.18 2.12 -8.18
N VAL A 169 -12.31 1.49 -8.55
CA VAL A 169 -12.42 0.03 -8.65
C VAL A 169 -11.68 -0.57 -9.84
N GLN A 170 -11.28 0.25 -10.83
CA GLN A 170 -10.56 -0.23 -12.02
C GLN A 170 -9.15 -0.77 -11.70
N PHE A 171 -8.59 -0.44 -10.53
CA PHE A 171 -7.33 -1.01 -10.07
C PHE A 171 -7.51 -2.38 -9.39
N LEU A 172 -8.74 -2.81 -9.13
CA LEU A 172 -8.98 -4.14 -8.55
C LEU A 172 -8.69 -5.23 -9.60
N PRO A 173 -7.78 -6.16 -9.30
CA PRO A 173 -7.51 -7.30 -10.17
C PRO A 173 -8.67 -8.31 -10.13
N LYS A 174 -8.71 -9.19 -11.14
CA LYS A 174 -9.77 -10.21 -11.25
C LYS A 174 -10.00 -11.04 -9.98
N PRO A 175 -8.94 -11.54 -9.28
CA PRO A 175 -9.14 -12.32 -8.05
C PRO A 175 -9.82 -11.54 -6.92
N LEU A 176 -9.75 -10.21 -6.93
CA LEU A 176 -10.31 -9.33 -5.90
C LEU A 176 -11.58 -8.60 -6.34
N SER A 177 -12.18 -8.95 -7.47
CA SER A 177 -13.35 -8.26 -8.02
C SER A 177 -14.54 -8.20 -7.05
N HIS A 178 -14.70 -9.21 -6.18
CA HIS A 178 -15.74 -9.28 -5.16
C HIS A 178 -15.62 -8.16 -4.11
N LEU A 179 -14.42 -7.59 -3.88
CA LEU A 179 -14.19 -6.52 -2.90
C LEU A 179 -14.99 -5.26 -3.22
N ALA A 180 -15.21 -4.95 -4.51
CA ALA A 180 -15.96 -3.77 -4.93
C ALA A 180 -17.36 -3.70 -4.27
N SER A 181 -18.01 -4.86 -4.04
CA SER A 181 -19.33 -4.94 -3.42
C SER A 181 -19.35 -4.59 -1.94
N HIS A 182 -18.19 -4.61 -1.27
CA HIS A 182 -18.03 -4.26 0.14
C HIS A 182 -17.73 -2.77 0.35
N PHE A 183 -17.35 -2.06 -0.70
CA PHE A 183 -17.10 -0.62 -0.65
C PHE A 183 -18.40 0.17 -0.66
N ARG A 184 -18.33 1.40 -0.19
CA ARG A 184 -19.49 2.30 -0.17
C ARG A 184 -19.15 3.63 -0.82
N VAL A 185 -19.70 3.85 -2.02
CA VAL A 185 -19.69 5.18 -2.63
C VAL A 185 -20.78 6.03 -1.97
N GLY A 186 -20.41 7.18 -1.43
CA GLY A 186 -21.35 8.05 -0.72
C GLY A 186 -20.69 9.27 -0.10
N ARG A 187 -21.41 9.92 0.81
CA ARG A 187 -20.87 11.08 1.55
C ARG A 187 -19.74 10.63 2.47
N ILE A 188 -18.78 11.52 2.66
CA ILE A 188 -17.71 11.34 3.65
C ILE A 188 -18.30 11.17 5.04
N THR A 189 -17.73 10.24 5.81
CA THR A 189 -18.08 10.01 7.22
C THR A 189 -17.12 10.80 8.13
N ALA A 190 -17.42 10.86 9.43
CA ALA A 190 -16.56 11.53 10.41
C ALA A 190 -15.13 10.92 10.47
N LEU A 191 -14.96 9.67 10.04
CA LEU A 191 -13.64 9.04 10.00
C LEU A 191 -12.68 9.75 9.03
N PHE A 192 -13.18 10.23 7.88
CA PHE A 192 -12.33 10.86 6.88
C PHE A 192 -11.60 12.12 7.41
N PRO A 193 -12.28 13.14 7.96
CA PRO A 193 -11.60 14.29 8.54
C PRO A 193 -10.69 13.90 9.71
N ILE A 194 -11.04 12.91 10.53
CA ILE A 194 -10.17 12.40 11.60
C ILE A 194 -8.88 11.82 11.00
N SER A 195 -9.00 10.97 9.97
CA SER A 195 -7.85 10.35 9.28
C SER A 195 -6.92 11.40 8.68
N VAL A 196 -7.49 12.36 7.93
CA VAL A 196 -6.71 13.43 7.28
C VAL A 196 -6.05 14.33 8.32
N SER A 197 -6.76 14.72 9.39
CA SER A 197 -6.18 15.53 10.47
C SER A 197 -5.05 14.79 11.19
N ALA A 198 -5.25 13.51 11.51
CA ALA A 198 -4.22 12.70 12.16
C ALA A 198 -2.97 12.56 11.29
N LEU A 199 -3.12 12.25 10.00
CA LEU A 199 -2.00 12.16 9.07
C LEU A 199 -1.29 13.51 8.88
N THR A 200 -2.03 14.62 8.85
CA THR A 200 -1.45 15.97 8.75
C THR A 200 -0.62 16.29 9.99
N VAL A 201 -1.17 16.08 11.19
CA VAL A 201 -0.44 16.32 12.44
C VAL A 201 0.78 15.42 12.55
N PHE A 202 0.65 14.14 12.21
CA PHE A 202 1.76 13.21 12.26
C PHE A 202 2.85 13.56 11.26
N SER A 203 2.49 14.00 10.04
CA SER A 203 3.47 14.52 9.06
C SER A 203 4.22 15.72 9.58
N ALA A 204 3.52 16.66 10.25
CA ALA A 204 4.15 17.85 10.83
C ALA A 204 5.14 17.48 11.96
N LEU A 205 4.78 16.53 12.83
CA LEU A 205 5.65 16.03 13.89
C LEU A 205 6.89 15.33 13.34
N LEU A 206 6.73 14.50 12.29
CA LEU A 206 7.85 13.85 11.63
C LEU A 206 8.78 14.87 10.95
N LEU A 207 8.21 15.89 10.31
CA LEU A 207 8.97 16.99 9.69
C LEU A 207 9.74 17.80 10.73
N GLU A 208 9.10 18.11 11.86
CA GLU A 208 9.76 18.78 12.97
C GLU A 208 10.97 17.97 13.46
N ARG A 209 10.82 16.65 13.62
CA ARG A 209 11.91 15.76 13.98
C ARG A 209 13.02 15.73 12.92
N ALA A 210 12.65 15.68 11.64
CA ALA A 210 13.60 15.67 10.53
C ALA A 210 14.50 16.92 10.51
N ILE A 211 13.94 18.10 10.87
CA ILE A 211 14.63 19.40 10.87
C ILE A 211 15.51 19.56 12.11
N ASN A 212 15.02 19.14 13.29
CA ASN A 212 15.66 19.47 14.56
C ASN A 212 16.63 18.38 15.07
N VAL A 213 16.63 17.17 14.49
CA VAL A 213 17.56 16.12 14.90
C VAL A 213 18.97 16.42 14.36
N GLU A 214 19.97 16.37 15.24
CA GLU A 214 21.36 16.65 14.86
C GLU A 214 22.03 15.50 14.10
N HIS A 215 21.57 14.26 14.32
CA HIS A 215 22.16 13.08 13.70
C HIS A 215 21.74 12.97 12.22
N PRO A 216 22.68 13.02 11.26
CA PRO A 216 22.33 13.08 9.82
C PRO A 216 21.50 11.89 9.33
N GLY A 217 21.81 10.66 9.79
CA GLY A 217 21.06 9.48 9.43
C GLY A 217 19.60 9.56 9.91
N MET A 218 19.40 9.98 11.16
CA MET A 218 18.03 10.14 11.71
C MET A 218 17.25 11.23 10.98
N SER A 219 17.89 12.34 10.58
CA SER A 219 17.24 13.37 9.75
C SER A 219 16.74 12.79 8.43
N VAL A 220 17.54 11.96 7.75
CA VAL A 220 17.15 11.22 6.56
C VAL A 220 15.98 10.29 6.87
N GLY A 221 16.03 9.53 7.96
CA GLY A 221 14.98 8.60 8.35
C GLY A 221 13.63 9.28 8.60
N TYR A 222 13.62 10.37 9.36
CA TYR A 222 12.40 11.15 9.57
C TYR A 222 11.90 11.82 8.30
N THR A 223 12.79 12.21 7.38
CA THR A 223 12.39 12.73 6.07
C THR A 223 11.69 11.66 5.22
N LEU A 224 12.22 10.43 5.18
CA LEU A 224 11.59 9.29 4.50
C LEU A 224 10.17 9.04 5.04
N LEU A 225 10.03 9.00 6.37
CA LEU A 225 8.72 8.82 7.02
C LEU A 225 7.77 10.00 6.76
N THR A 226 8.27 11.24 6.81
CA THR A 226 7.47 12.44 6.49
C THR A 226 6.90 12.36 5.08
N CYS A 227 7.75 12.08 4.09
CA CYS A 227 7.31 11.98 2.70
C CYS A 227 6.31 10.83 2.50
N LEU A 228 6.55 9.69 3.13
CA LEU A 228 5.62 8.56 3.07
C LEU A 228 4.27 8.89 3.71
N CYS A 229 4.26 9.62 4.83
CA CYS A 229 3.04 10.08 5.48
C CYS A 229 2.27 11.09 4.63
N LEU A 230 2.97 12.02 3.98
CA LEU A 230 2.37 12.97 3.04
C LEU A 230 1.78 12.27 1.80
N LEU A 231 2.42 11.21 1.31
CA LEU A 231 1.87 10.39 0.23
C LEU A 231 0.61 9.65 0.68
N ALA A 232 0.60 9.08 1.89
CA ALA A 232 -0.59 8.48 2.46
C ALA A 232 -1.73 9.51 2.64
N LEU A 233 -1.42 10.73 3.07
CA LEU A 233 -2.38 11.84 3.13
C LEU A 233 -2.94 12.18 1.73
N LEU A 234 -2.08 12.24 0.72
CA LEU A 234 -2.49 12.46 -0.67
C LEU A 234 -3.43 11.35 -1.17
N GLU A 235 -3.14 10.08 -0.87
CA GLU A 235 -4.01 8.94 -1.22
C GLU A 235 -5.41 9.07 -0.56
N HIS A 236 -5.50 9.58 0.66
CA HIS A 236 -6.80 9.87 1.29
C HIS A 236 -7.56 10.95 0.52
N TRP A 237 -6.88 12.02 0.07
CA TRP A 237 -7.52 13.06 -0.74
C TRP A 237 -7.99 12.57 -2.11
N PHE A 238 -7.37 11.54 -2.71
CA PHE A 238 -7.86 10.92 -3.95
C PHE A 238 -9.26 10.28 -3.79
N MET A 239 -9.65 9.91 -2.57
CA MET A 239 -10.99 9.38 -2.29
C MET A 239 -12.09 10.46 -2.32
N VAL A 240 -11.72 11.74 -2.32
CA VAL A 240 -12.66 12.87 -2.26
C VAL A 240 -12.53 13.79 -3.47
N LEU A 241 -11.30 14.19 -3.80
CA LEU A 241 -11.03 15.13 -4.87
C LEU A 241 -11.05 14.45 -6.25
N PRO A 242 -11.58 15.12 -7.30
CA PRO A 242 -11.60 14.59 -8.66
C PRO A 242 -10.23 14.72 -9.33
N LEU A 243 -9.21 14.16 -8.69
CA LEU A 243 -7.85 14.12 -9.26
C LEU A 243 -7.70 12.93 -10.19
N PRO A 244 -6.90 13.05 -11.26
CA PRO A 244 -6.69 11.99 -12.23
C PRO A 244 -5.59 11.01 -11.76
N ASP A 245 -5.80 10.39 -10.57
CA ASP A 245 -4.88 9.43 -9.95
C ASP A 245 -4.54 8.25 -10.88
N GLU A 246 -5.52 7.81 -11.66
CA GLU A 246 -5.35 6.77 -12.70
C GLU A 246 -4.24 7.11 -13.74
N LYS A 247 -3.99 8.39 -14.01
CA LYS A 247 -2.94 8.80 -14.95
C LYS A 247 -1.53 8.52 -14.41
N LEU A 248 -1.34 8.45 -13.09
CA LEU A 248 -0.04 8.15 -12.47
C LEU A 248 0.48 6.77 -12.87
N TRP A 249 -0.44 5.81 -13.09
CA TRP A 249 -0.11 4.43 -13.46
C TRP A 249 -0.64 4.03 -14.84
N ARG A 250 -0.98 5.00 -15.70
CA ARG A 250 -1.53 4.74 -17.04
C ARG A 250 -0.58 3.93 -17.91
N TRP A 251 0.73 4.07 -17.71
CA TRP A 251 1.76 3.35 -18.45
C TRP A 251 1.69 1.83 -18.27
N MET A 252 1.07 1.35 -17.22
CA MET A 252 0.91 -0.08 -16.94
C MET A 252 -0.51 -0.58 -17.19
N MET A 253 -1.47 0.28 -17.51
CA MET A 253 -2.80 -0.15 -17.91
C MET A 253 -2.79 -0.59 -19.38
N PRO A 254 -3.50 -1.69 -19.77
CA PRO A 254 -3.72 -2.00 -21.18
C PRO A 254 -4.35 -0.79 -21.86
N ALA A 255 -3.96 -0.54 -23.11
CA ALA A 255 -4.67 0.44 -23.91
C ALA A 255 -6.17 0.11 -23.88
N ALA A 256 -7.01 1.11 -23.59
CA ALA A 256 -8.45 0.94 -23.66
C ALA A 256 -8.77 0.35 -25.05
N LYS A 257 -9.44 -0.82 -25.08
CA LYS A 257 -9.91 -1.39 -26.35
C LYS A 257 -10.67 -0.30 -27.07
N SER A 258 -10.23 0.03 -28.27
CA SER A 258 -10.89 1.04 -29.09
C SER A 258 -12.33 0.61 -29.31
N GLN A 259 -13.25 1.54 -29.23
CA GLN A 259 -14.66 1.28 -29.55
C GLN A 259 -14.84 0.76 -31.00
N LYS A 260 -13.80 0.88 -31.85
CA LYS A 260 -13.73 0.29 -33.19
C LYS A 260 -13.66 -1.25 -33.16
N ASP A 261 -12.97 -1.85 -32.19
CA ASP A 261 -12.85 -3.32 -32.11
C ASP A 261 -14.22 -3.98 -31.82
N HIS A 262 -15.10 -3.30 -31.06
CA HIS A 262 -16.47 -3.77 -30.83
C HIS A 262 -17.37 -3.66 -32.07
N LEU A 263 -17.08 -2.75 -33.00
CA LEU A 263 -17.84 -2.62 -34.25
C LEU A 263 -17.36 -3.61 -35.31
N GLU A 264 -16.10 -4.00 -35.28
CA GLU A 264 -15.55 -5.03 -36.18
C GLU A 264 -15.99 -6.43 -35.75
N ASP A 265 -16.01 -6.73 -34.42
CA ASP A 265 -16.55 -7.99 -33.92
C ASP A 265 -18.09 -8.12 -34.12
N ALA A 266 -18.83 -7.00 -34.19
CA ALA A 266 -20.27 -6.99 -34.44
C ALA A 266 -20.63 -7.08 -35.93
N ASN A 267 -19.68 -6.75 -36.84
CA ASN A 267 -19.89 -6.79 -38.30
C ASN A 267 -19.23 -8.02 -38.93
N GLY A 268 -18.73 -8.96 -38.14
CA GLY A 268 -18.11 -10.19 -38.59
C GLY A 268 -19.11 -11.34 -38.78
N LEU A 269 -20.24 -11.09 -39.52
CA LEU A 269 -21.14 -12.08 -40.10
C LEU A 269 -21.16 -11.88 -41.62
#